data_166ced43df0b822c621b6aedb3eeb019
#
_entry.id   166ced43df0b822c621b6aedb3eeb019
#
_cell.length_a   1.000
_cell.length_b   1.000
_cell.length_c   1.000
_cell.angle_alpha   90.00
_cell.angle_beta   90.00
_cell.angle_gamma   90.00
#
_symmetry.space_group_name_H-M   'P 1'
#
loop_
_entity.id
_entity.type
_entity.pdbx_description
1 polymer ?
#
loop_
_entity_poly.entity_id
_entity_poly.type
_entity_poly.pdbx_seq_one_letter_code
_entity_poly.pdbx_strand_id
1 'polypeptide(L)'
;RFVQSKIFQFARTNIYNSLEIGPGNGMFSMDFRSWRLNYFLDVLLDREKVIKKKFNPRHHKYLKFYTTRNTECSNIPQNSCNFVFSWDTFVFFTQQHVQQYLHDIKRVLIPGGYCFIQYADCHYDQELDLAKRGYWNYNTKTAMEKMIKEEGYDVIEMSMVRPGASYAVFQKPGKQNPVVYKVSEITLD
;
A
#
# COMPACT_ATOMS: atom_id res chain seq x y z
N ARG A 1 -12.41 8.80 -7.35
CA ARG A 1 -13.21 9.17 -6.13
C ARG A 1 -13.36 7.99 -5.16
N PHE A 2 -13.74 6.77 -5.60
CA PHE A 2 -13.93 5.63 -4.68
C PHE A 2 -12.64 5.29 -3.93
N VAL A 3 -11.52 5.06 -4.61
CA VAL A 3 -10.22 4.71 -3.99
C VAL A 3 -9.80 5.77 -2.98
N GLN A 4 -9.92 7.04 -3.33
CA GLN A 4 -9.64 8.17 -2.43
C GLN A 4 -10.52 8.13 -1.17
N SER A 5 -11.82 7.88 -1.33
CA SER A 5 -12.72 7.79 -0.17
C SER A 5 -12.37 6.63 0.75
N LYS A 6 -11.91 5.49 0.20
CA LYS A 6 -11.41 4.35 0.98
C LYS A 6 -10.09 4.67 1.68
N ILE A 7 -9.14 5.33 1.00
CA ILE A 7 -7.92 5.81 1.65
C ILE A 7 -8.28 6.67 2.86
N PHE A 8 -9.17 7.66 2.71
CA PHE A 8 -9.58 8.53 3.81
C PHE A 8 -10.38 7.81 4.91
N GLN A 9 -11.14 6.79 4.60
CA GLN A 9 -11.87 5.98 5.58
C GLN A 9 -10.93 5.35 6.61
N PHE A 10 -9.76 4.87 6.17
CA PHE A 10 -8.77 4.21 7.00
C PHE A 10 -7.65 5.13 7.49
N ALA A 11 -7.57 6.34 6.91
CA ALA A 11 -6.57 7.37 7.19
C ALA A 11 -7.15 8.53 7.99
N ARG A 12 -7.56 8.30 9.24
CA ARG A 12 -8.37 9.27 10.01
C ARG A 12 -7.62 10.44 10.65
N THR A 13 -6.30 10.51 10.58
CA THR A 13 -5.56 11.59 11.25
C THR A 13 -4.31 12.03 10.48
N ASN A 14 -3.94 13.31 10.64
CA ASN A 14 -2.79 13.95 9.99
C ASN A 14 -1.41 13.51 10.53
N ILE A 15 -1.34 12.42 11.29
CA ILE A 15 -0.13 12.02 12.04
C ILE A 15 0.40 10.65 11.60
N TYR A 16 -0.14 10.06 10.55
CA TYR A 16 0.21 8.72 10.12
C TYR A 16 1.37 8.72 9.12
N ASN A 17 2.15 7.65 9.16
CA ASN A 17 3.11 7.32 8.12
C ASN A 17 2.46 6.33 7.15
N SER A 18 2.68 6.53 5.86
CA SER A 18 2.18 5.65 4.81
C SER A 18 3.31 5.01 4.02
N LEU A 19 3.01 3.87 3.42
CA LEU A 19 3.82 3.25 2.38
C LEU A 19 2.94 3.05 1.15
N GLU A 20 3.34 3.60 0.01
CA GLU A 20 2.77 3.30 -1.29
C GLU A 20 3.71 2.38 -2.07
N ILE A 21 3.23 1.18 -2.42
CA ILE A 21 3.97 0.20 -3.21
C ILE A 21 3.53 0.32 -4.67
N GLY A 22 4.48 0.57 -5.58
CA GLY A 22 4.21 0.80 -6.98
C GLY A 22 3.47 2.11 -7.25
N PRO A 23 3.96 3.28 -6.80
CA PRO A 23 3.29 4.56 -6.99
C PRO A 23 3.16 4.95 -8.47
N GLY A 24 3.92 4.33 -9.35
CA GLY A 24 3.91 4.62 -10.78
C GLY A 24 4.13 6.11 -11.08
N ASN A 25 3.15 6.74 -11.71
CA ASN A 25 3.17 8.18 -11.98
C ASN A 25 2.59 9.03 -10.83
N GLY A 26 2.29 8.45 -9.68
CA GLY A 26 1.79 9.14 -8.49
C GLY A 26 0.33 9.55 -8.57
N MET A 27 -0.52 8.72 -9.16
CA MET A 27 -1.96 9.01 -9.29
C MET A 27 -2.63 9.22 -7.94
N PHE A 28 -2.30 8.38 -6.96
CA PHE A 28 -2.85 8.41 -5.59
C PHE A 28 -1.90 9.03 -4.57
N SER A 29 -0.64 9.25 -4.92
CA SER A 29 0.39 9.73 -3.98
C SER A 29 0.02 11.05 -3.31
N MET A 30 -0.73 11.93 -4.00
CA MET A 30 -1.21 13.18 -3.43
C MET A 30 -2.27 13.03 -2.34
N ASP A 31 -2.93 11.88 -2.26
CA ASP A 31 -3.93 11.61 -1.22
C ASP A 31 -3.26 11.41 0.16
N PHE A 32 -1.95 11.15 0.17
CA PHE A 32 -1.11 11.02 1.37
C PHE A 32 -0.38 12.30 1.78
N ARG A 33 -0.61 13.42 1.10
CA ARG A 33 0.12 14.70 1.31
C ARG A 33 0.03 15.28 2.72
N SER A 34 -1.01 14.93 3.46
CA SER A 34 -1.22 15.39 4.84
C SER A 34 -0.61 14.45 5.88
N TRP A 35 0.01 13.36 5.45
CA TRP A 35 0.63 12.40 6.33
C TRP A 35 2.03 12.87 6.72
N ARG A 36 2.47 12.47 7.91
CA ARG A 36 3.74 12.92 8.46
C ARG A 36 4.93 12.44 7.64
N LEU A 37 4.91 11.16 7.22
CA LEU A 37 5.99 10.56 6.45
C LEU A 37 5.38 9.63 5.40
N ASN A 38 5.80 9.81 4.17
CA ASN A 38 5.33 9.00 3.06
C ASN A 38 6.50 8.23 2.46
N TYR A 39 6.45 6.92 2.59
CA TYR A 39 7.36 6.01 1.92
C TYR A 39 6.80 5.63 0.56
N PHE A 40 7.65 5.61 -0.45
CA PHE A 40 7.36 5.17 -1.80
C PHE A 40 8.34 4.07 -2.18
N LEU A 41 7.82 2.92 -2.59
CA LEU A 41 8.59 1.76 -2.99
C LEU A 41 8.24 1.38 -4.42
N ASP A 42 9.21 1.37 -5.33
CA ASP A 42 9.02 0.99 -6.72
C ASP A 42 10.24 0.21 -7.23
N VAL A 43 10.11 -0.44 -8.38
CA VAL A 43 11.22 -1.06 -9.10
C VAL A 43 11.95 -0.04 -9.99
N LEU A 44 11.33 1.11 -10.27
CA LEU A 44 11.84 2.15 -11.15
C LEU A 44 12.57 3.26 -10.37
N LEU A 45 13.81 3.53 -10.76
CA LEU A 45 14.71 4.48 -10.10
C LEU A 45 14.27 5.97 -10.22
N ASP A 46 13.47 6.29 -11.22
CA ASP A 46 13.10 7.68 -11.53
C ASP A 46 11.84 8.17 -10.81
N ARG A 47 11.19 7.30 -10.04
CA ARG A 47 9.91 7.62 -9.34
C ARG A 47 10.02 8.81 -8.42
N GLU A 48 11.14 9.01 -7.76
CA GLU A 48 11.38 10.19 -6.92
C GLU A 48 11.15 11.49 -7.69
N LYS A 49 11.70 11.61 -8.89
CA LYS A 49 11.55 12.82 -9.73
C LYS A 49 10.10 13.03 -10.17
N VAL A 50 9.41 11.95 -10.51
CA VAL A 50 8.01 11.99 -10.96
C VAL A 50 7.08 12.41 -9.82
N ILE A 51 7.22 11.78 -8.67
CA ILE A 51 6.35 12.01 -7.50
C ILE A 51 6.61 13.40 -6.91
N LYS A 52 7.87 13.78 -6.69
CA LYS A 52 8.23 15.10 -6.13
C LYS A 52 7.62 16.27 -6.90
N LYS A 53 7.49 16.18 -8.23
CA LYS A 53 6.85 17.23 -9.05
C LYS A 53 5.38 17.49 -8.68
N LYS A 54 4.71 16.53 -8.04
CA LYS A 54 3.30 16.65 -7.63
C LYS A 54 3.14 17.30 -6.26
N PHE A 55 4.20 17.32 -5.45
CA PHE A 55 4.18 17.84 -4.09
C PHE A 55 4.79 19.25 -4.02
N ASN A 56 4.27 20.07 -3.11
CA ASN A 56 4.93 21.33 -2.79
C ASN A 56 6.35 21.03 -2.27
N PRO A 57 7.39 21.77 -2.69
CA PRO A 57 8.78 21.56 -2.24
C PRO A 57 8.95 21.48 -0.71
N ARG A 58 8.13 22.21 0.05
CA ARG A 58 8.13 22.14 1.53
C ARG A 58 7.80 20.74 2.08
N HIS A 59 7.10 19.92 1.31
CA HIS A 59 6.74 18.54 1.70
C HIS A 59 7.82 17.52 1.34
N HIS A 60 8.80 17.84 0.49
CA HIS A 60 9.80 16.90 0.00
C HIS A 60 10.59 16.23 1.13
N LYS A 61 10.82 16.92 2.25
CA LYS A 61 11.52 16.35 3.42
C LYS A 61 10.78 15.18 4.07
N TYR A 62 9.48 15.07 3.85
CA TYR A 62 8.61 14.02 4.38
C TYR A 62 8.40 12.86 3.39
N LEU A 63 8.97 12.94 2.19
CA LEU A 63 8.88 11.91 1.18
C LEU A 63 10.16 11.08 1.19
N LYS A 64 10.03 9.76 1.31
CA LYS A 64 11.13 8.80 1.30
C LYS A 64 10.95 7.83 0.16
N PHE A 65 11.96 7.70 -0.69
CA PHE A 65 11.91 6.88 -1.89
C PHE A 65 12.89 5.73 -1.77
N TYR A 66 12.40 4.54 -2.05
CA TYR A 66 13.20 3.33 -2.06
C TYR A 66 12.94 2.55 -3.34
N THR A 67 13.99 1.91 -3.83
CA THR A 67 13.91 0.99 -4.97
C THR A 67 14.10 -0.42 -4.48
N THR A 68 13.25 -1.33 -4.93
CA THR A 68 13.42 -2.76 -4.71
C THR A 68 13.60 -3.49 -6.03
N ARG A 69 14.37 -4.56 -6.02
CA ARG A 69 14.44 -5.53 -7.12
C ARG A 69 13.72 -6.83 -6.78
N ASN A 70 13.33 -6.97 -5.53
CA ASN A 70 12.67 -8.13 -4.95
C ASN A 70 11.29 -7.73 -4.43
N THR A 71 10.53 -8.69 -3.93
CA THR A 71 9.20 -8.49 -3.33
C THR A 71 9.30 -8.17 -1.84
N GLU A 72 10.05 -7.11 -1.50
CA GLU A 72 10.37 -6.76 -0.11
C GLU A 72 10.33 -5.25 0.15
N CYS A 73 10.05 -4.90 1.39
CA CYS A 73 10.12 -3.54 1.93
C CYS A 73 11.31 -3.39 2.90
N SER A 74 12.43 -4.07 2.66
CA SER A 74 13.57 -4.21 3.60
C SER A 74 14.14 -2.87 4.07
N ASN A 75 14.08 -1.83 3.23
CA ASN A 75 14.54 -0.48 3.55
C ASN A 75 13.54 0.33 4.40
N ILE A 76 12.31 -0.19 4.60
CA ILE A 76 11.31 0.48 5.43
C ILE A 76 11.44 -0.01 6.87
N PRO A 77 11.53 0.88 7.88
CA PRO A 77 11.66 0.46 9.27
C PRO A 77 10.49 -0.40 9.75
N GLN A 78 10.78 -1.34 10.64
CA GLN A 78 9.76 -2.18 11.28
C GLN A 78 8.80 -1.32 12.10
N ASN A 79 7.49 -1.70 12.10
CA ASN A 79 6.44 -1.01 12.85
C ASN A 79 6.44 0.52 12.65
N SER A 80 6.64 0.97 11.40
CA SER A 80 6.76 2.39 11.05
C SER A 80 5.56 2.95 10.29
N CYS A 81 4.74 2.09 9.67
CA CYS A 81 3.62 2.50 8.83
C CYS A 81 2.29 2.21 9.49
N ASN A 82 1.39 3.18 9.46
CA ASN A 82 0.00 3.03 9.87
C ASN A 82 -0.87 2.52 8.73
N PHE A 83 -0.45 2.79 7.50
CA PHE A 83 -1.19 2.46 6.31
C PHE A 83 -0.25 2.06 5.17
N VAL A 84 -0.56 0.94 4.53
CA VAL A 84 0.09 0.50 3.29
C VAL A 84 -0.94 0.50 2.17
N PHE A 85 -0.55 1.04 1.03
CA PHE A 85 -1.40 1.17 -0.14
C PHE A 85 -0.70 0.68 -1.40
N SER A 86 -1.46 0.01 -2.28
CA SER A 86 -0.98 -0.33 -3.61
C SER A 86 -2.16 -0.45 -4.57
N TRP A 87 -2.02 0.17 -5.73
CA TRP A 87 -3.01 0.12 -6.80
C TRP A 87 -2.34 -0.09 -8.15
N ASP A 88 -2.92 -0.92 -9.01
CA ASP A 88 -2.36 -1.32 -10.31
C ASP A 88 -0.95 -1.94 -10.24
N THR A 89 -0.61 -2.61 -9.14
CA THR A 89 0.71 -3.22 -8.92
C THR A 89 0.62 -4.70 -8.59
N PHE A 90 -0.21 -5.10 -7.62
CA PHE A 90 -0.33 -6.49 -7.19
C PHE A 90 -0.96 -7.39 -8.27
N VAL A 91 -1.60 -6.82 -9.26
CA VAL A 91 -2.10 -7.54 -10.44
C VAL A 91 -0.98 -8.19 -11.28
N PHE A 92 0.26 -7.67 -11.17
CA PHE A 92 1.43 -8.19 -11.87
C PHE A 92 2.21 -9.24 -11.07
N PHE A 93 1.82 -9.52 -9.82
CA PHE A 93 2.56 -10.42 -8.95
C PHE A 93 1.97 -11.82 -8.97
N THR A 94 2.84 -12.84 -9.02
CA THR A 94 2.47 -14.23 -8.76
C THR A 94 1.98 -14.37 -7.32
N GLN A 95 1.25 -15.44 -7.00
CA GLN A 95 0.82 -15.70 -5.63
C GLN A 95 2.00 -15.79 -4.65
N GLN A 96 3.14 -16.36 -5.09
CA GLN A 96 4.35 -16.39 -4.29
C GLN A 96 4.88 -14.99 -3.97
N HIS A 97 4.91 -14.09 -4.95
CA HIS A 97 5.33 -12.69 -4.73
C HIS A 97 4.35 -11.96 -3.82
N VAL A 98 3.04 -12.19 -4.00
CA VAL A 98 2.01 -11.61 -3.11
C VAL A 98 2.25 -12.06 -1.67
N GLN A 99 2.50 -13.35 -1.43
CA GLN A 99 2.74 -13.88 -0.09
C GLN A 99 4.00 -13.29 0.56
N GLN A 100 5.09 -13.15 -0.21
CA GLN A 100 6.31 -12.50 0.27
C GLN A 100 6.05 -11.03 0.66
N TYR A 101 5.31 -10.28 -0.17
CA TYR A 101 4.92 -8.91 0.18
C TYR A 101 4.02 -8.84 1.41
N LEU A 102 3.04 -9.73 1.54
CA LEU A 102 2.16 -9.77 2.71
C LEU A 102 2.96 -9.99 4.00
N HIS A 103 3.95 -10.91 3.96
CA HIS A 103 4.86 -11.15 5.08
C HIS A 103 5.64 -9.88 5.45
N ASP A 104 6.22 -9.20 4.48
CA ASP A 104 7.06 -8.03 4.74
C ASP A 104 6.25 -6.77 5.07
N ILE A 105 5.05 -6.61 4.48
CA ILE A 105 4.08 -5.57 4.87
C ILE A 105 3.70 -5.71 6.36
N LYS A 106 3.55 -6.95 6.87
CA LYS A 106 3.26 -7.18 8.29
C LYS A 106 4.38 -6.67 9.19
N ARG A 107 5.63 -6.80 8.76
CA ARG A 107 6.79 -6.28 9.47
C ARG A 107 6.75 -4.74 9.55
N VAL A 108 6.42 -4.06 8.46
CA VAL A 108 6.44 -2.58 8.42
C VAL A 108 5.20 -1.94 9.03
N LEU A 109 4.05 -2.62 9.02
CA LEU A 109 2.84 -2.14 9.68
C LEU A 109 2.99 -2.14 11.20
N ILE A 110 2.52 -1.08 11.84
CA ILE A 110 2.30 -1.07 13.29
C ILE A 110 1.12 -2.00 13.65
N PRO A 111 1.02 -2.50 14.90
CA PRO A 111 -0.20 -3.17 15.36
C PRO A 111 -1.43 -2.29 15.14
N GLY A 112 -2.50 -2.84 14.58
CA GLY A 112 -3.71 -2.09 14.20
C GLY A 112 -3.59 -1.26 12.91
N GLY A 113 -2.44 -1.30 12.21
CA GLY A 113 -2.26 -0.65 10.92
C GLY A 113 -3.02 -1.37 9.79
N TYR A 114 -3.42 -0.62 8.78
CA TYR A 114 -4.21 -1.12 7.66
C TYR A 114 -3.40 -1.26 6.38
N CYS A 115 -3.78 -2.23 5.56
CA CYS A 115 -3.32 -2.36 4.20
C CYS A 115 -4.51 -2.34 3.24
N PHE A 116 -4.40 -1.59 2.15
CA PHE A 116 -5.38 -1.53 1.07
C PHE A 116 -4.68 -1.79 -0.26
N ILE A 117 -4.97 -2.90 -0.89
CA ILE A 117 -4.36 -3.30 -2.16
C ILE A 117 -5.42 -3.68 -3.20
N GLN A 118 -5.17 -3.35 -4.46
CA GLN A 118 -5.86 -3.94 -5.60
C GLN A 118 -5.14 -5.23 -5.99
N TYR A 119 -5.89 -6.24 -6.39
CA TYR A 119 -5.38 -7.52 -6.90
C TYR A 119 -6.23 -8.01 -8.08
N ALA A 120 -5.71 -8.95 -8.87
CA ALA A 120 -6.48 -9.64 -9.91
C ALA A 120 -7.42 -10.66 -9.27
N ASP A 121 -8.70 -10.69 -9.67
CA ASP A 121 -9.65 -11.73 -9.27
C ASP A 121 -10.20 -12.45 -10.50
N CYS A 122 -9.51 -13.51 -10.90
CA CYS A 122 -9.83 -14.28 -12.10
C CYS A 122 -11.13 -15.11 -12.00
N HIS A 123 -11.95 -14.92 -10.97
CA HIS A 123 -13.35 -15.32 -10.98
C HIS A 123 -14.20 -14.43 -11.89
N TYR A 124 -13.72 -13.25 -12.27
CA TYR A 124 -14.37 -12.36 -13.22
C TYR A 124 -13.75 -12.52 -14.60
N ASP A 125 -14.58 -12.67 -15.64
CA ASP A 125 -14.15 -12.94 -17.02
C ASP A 125 -13.16 -11.92 -17.55
N GLN A 126 -13.35 -10.63 -17.23
CA GLN A 126 -12.46 -9.56 -17.68
C GLN A 126 -11.05 -9.71 -17.07
N GLU A 127 -10.94 -10.02 -15.79
CA GLU A 127 -9.66 -10.21 -15.09
C GLU A 127 -8.99 -11.52 -15.54
N LEU A 128 -9.80 -12.56 -15.75
CA LEU A 128 -9.35 -13.82 -16.30
C LEU A 128 -8.80 -13.67 -17.74
N ASP A 129 -9.45 -12.88 -18.59
CA ASP A 129 -8.95 -12.60 -19.95
C ASP A 129 -7.59 -11.88 -19.91
N LEU A 130 -7.44 -10.87 -19.04
CA LEU A 130 -6.16 -10.20 -18.85
C LEU A 130 -5.06 -11.15 -18.39
N ALA A 131 -5.37 -12.09 -17.50
CA ALA A 131 -4.42 -13.10 -17.04
C ALA A 131 -4.07 -14.10 -18.15
N LYS A 132 -5.06 -14.60 -18.92
CA LYS A 132 -4.84 -15.48 -20.07
C LYS A 132 -3.96 -14.86 -21.15
N ARG A 133 -4.06 -13.56 -21.35
CA ARG A 133 -3.27 -12.77 -22.29
C ARG A 133 -1.89 -12.37 -21.75
N GLY A 134 -1.56 -12.74 -20.51
CA GLY A 134 -0.28 -12.44 -19.89
C GLY A 134 -0.07 -10.99 -19.46
N TYR A 135 -1.14 -10.18 -19.42
CA TYR A 135 -1.06 -8.81 -18.89
C TYR A 135 -1.05 -8.78 -17.37
N TRP A 136 -1.77 -9.71 -16.72
CA TRP A 136 -1.83 -9.86 -15.28
C TRP A 136 -1.42 -11.29 -14.86
N ASN A 137 -1.08 -11.48 -13.60
CA ASN A 137 -0.91 -12.81 -13.04
C ASN A 137 -2.24 -13.37 -12.55
N TYR A 138 -2.37 -14.69 -12.61
CA TYR A 138 -3.55 -15.39 -12.14
C TYR A 138 -3.64 -15.32 -10.61
N ASN A 139 -4.74 -14.80 -10.11
CA ASN A 139 -5.11 -14.83 -8.69
C ASN A 139 -6.63 -14.93 -8.56
N THR A 140 -7.13 -15.18 -7.37
CA THR A 140 -8.56 -15.22 -7.07
C THR A 140 -8.82 -14.62 -5.69
N LYS A 141 -10.06 -14.17 -5.47
CA LYS A 141 -10.48 -13.69 -4.14
C LYS A 141 -10.20 -14.74 -3.06
N THR A 142 -10.52 -16.01 -3.32
CA THR A 142 -10.31 -17.12 -2.36
C THR A 142 -8.83 -17.31 -2.03
N ALA A 143 -7.95 -17.30 -3.06
CA ALA A 143 -6.52 -17.45 -2.85
C ALA A 143 -5.94 -16.23 -2.10
N MET A 144 -6.36 -15.03 -2.47
CA MET A 144 -5.92 -13.79 -1.79
C MET A 144 -6.36 -13.78 -0.32
N GLU A 145 -7.61 -14.10 -0.05
CA GLU A 145 -8.14 -14.16 1.33
C GLU A 145 -7.39 -15.20 2.17
N LYS A 146 -7.10 -16.36 1.59
CA LYS A 146 -6.32 -17.40 2.25
C LYS A 146 -4.93 -16.90 2.62
N MET A 147 -4.19 -16.31 1.68
CA MET A 147 -2.84 -15.78 1.93
C MET A 147 -2.84 -14.68 3.01
N ILE A 148 -3.82 -13.77 2.99
CA ILE A 148 -3.97 -12.71 4.00
C ILE A 148 -4.17 -13.31 5.39
N LYS A 149 -5.06 -14.33 5.51
CA LYS A 149 -5.34 -15.00 6.78
C LYS A 149 -4.16 -15.85 7.29
N GLU A 150 -3.46 -16.55 6.41
CA GLU A 150 -2.27 -17.35 6.75
C GLU A 150 -1.14 -16.48 7.31
N GLU A 151 -0.99 -15.25 6.82
CA GLU A 151 -0.09 -14.26 7.42
C GLU A 151 -0.61 -13.70 8.76
N GLY A 152 -1.82 -14.06 9.18
CA GLY A 152 -2.42 -13.64 10.45
C GLY A 152 -2.86 -12.18 10.44
N TYR A 153 -3.43 -11.73 9.35
CA TYR A 153 -4.17 -10.46 9.27
C TYR A 153 -5.66 -10.66 9.50
N ASP A 154 -6.32 -9.62 9.99
CA ASP A 154 -7.77 -9.52 10.00
C ASP A 154 -8.25 -8.98 8.66
N VAL A 155 -9.06 -9.75 7.93
CA VAL A 155 -9.69 -9.30 6.68
C VAL A 155 -10.84 -8.36 7.04
N ILE A 156 -10.77 -7.11 6.58
CA ILE A 156 -11.78 -6.09 6.86
C ILE A 156 -12.80 -6.02 5.72
N GLU A 157 -12.31 -6.01 4.48
CA GLU A 157 -13.17 -5.91 3.30
C GLU A 157 -12.48 -6.52 2.09
N MET A 158 -13.21 -7.31 1.32
CA MET A 158 -12.78 -7.76 -0.01
C MET A 158 -13.95 -7.58 -0.98
N SER A 159 -13.76 -6.72 -1.97
CA SER A 159 -14.82 -6.32 -2.90
C SER A 159 -14.21 -5.87 -4.23
N MET A 160 -15.06 -5.33 -5.08
CA MET A 160 -14.70 -4.83 -6.40
C MET A 160 -15.26 -3.42 -6.58
N VAL A 161 -14.45 -2.50 -7.09
CA VAL A 161 -14.88 -1.13 -7.44
C VAL A 161 -15.68 -1.13 -8.75
N ARG A 162 -15.16 -1.89 -9.71
CA ARG A 162 -15.69 -2.10 -11.05
C ARG A 162 -15.03 -3.36 -11.62
N PRO A 163 -15.55 -3.95 -12.68
CA PRO A 163 -14.86 -5.04 -13.39
C PRO A 163 -13.39 -4.68 -13.68
N GLY A 164 -12.47 -5.56 -13.32
CA GLY A 164 -11.03 -5.33 -13.41
C GLY A 164 -10.41 -4.51 -12.27
N ALA A 165 -11.11 -4.32 -11.14
CA ALA A 165 -10.59 -3.57 -10.00
C ALA A 165 -11.02 -4.18 -8.66
N SER A 166 -10.67 -5.45 -8.46
CA SER A 166 -10.87 -6.17 -7.19
C SER A 166 -9.86 -5.70 -6.15
N TYR A 167 -10.29 -5.58 -4.90
CA TYR A 167 -9.43 -5.07 -3.82
C TYR A 167 -9.64 -5.80 -2.50
N ALA A 168 -8.64 -5.70 -1.65
CA ALA A 168 -8.67 -6.16 -0.27
C ALA A 168 -8.23 -5.04 0.66
N VAL A 169 -8.95 -4.90 1.79
CA VAL A 169 -8.53 -4.12 2.96
C VAL A 169 -8.39 -5.10 4.11
N PHE A 170 -7.24 -5.06 4.76
CA PHE A 170 -6.94 -5.92 5.89
C PHE A 170 -6.11 -5.18 6.93
N GLN A 171 -6.09 -5.69 8.15
CA GLN A 171 -5.48 -5.04 9.31
C GLN A 171 -4.48 -5.97 10.00
N LYS A 172 -3.33 -5.43 10.38
CA LYS A 172 -2.45 -6.14 11.32
C LYS A 172 -3.11 -6.16 12.69
N PRO A 173 -3.30 -7.34 13.32
CA PRO A 173 -3.92 -7.43 14.63
C PRO A 173 -3.26 -6.54 15.67
N GLY A 174 -4.05 -6.01 16.61
CA GLY A 174 -3.60 -5.15 17.68
C GLY A 174 -4.28 -3.78 17.71
N LYS A 175 -3.99 -3.01 18.74
CA LYS A 175 -4.49 -1.65 18.88
C LYS A 175 -3.44 -0.67 18.34
N GLN A 176 -3.87 0.30 17.55
CA GLN A 176 -3.04 1.47 17.28
C GLN A 176 -2.88 2.23 18.59
N ASN A 177 -1.69 2.20 19.15
CA ASN A 177 -1.36 3.20 20.15
C ASN A 177 -1.26 4.54 19.43
N PRO A 178 -1.95 5.59 19.88
CA PRO A 178 -1.72 6.91 19.35
C PRO A 178 -0.21 7.19 19.54
N VAL A 179 0.49 7.41 18.43
CA VAL A 179 1.89 7.82 18.52
C VAL A 179 1.88 9.24 19.05
N VAL A 180 2.02 9.37 20.37
CA VAL A 180 2.17 10.66 21.02
C VAL A 180 3.59 11.14 20.71
N TYR A 181 3.74 11.85 19.62
CA TYR A 181 4.96 12.59 19.35
C TYR A 181 5.01 13.79 20.32
N LYS A 182 6.02 13.83 21.16
CA LYS A 182 6.30 15.04 21.93
C LYS A 182 6.57 16.16 20.91
N VAL A 183 5.84 17.26 21.03
CA VAL A 183 5.96 18.47 20.19
C VAL A 183 7.37 19.06 20.22
N SER A 184 8.20 18.67 21.20
CA SER A 184 9.58 19.12 21.39
C SER A 184 10.59 18.63 20.33
N GLU A 185 10.21 17.75 19.39
CA GLU A 185 11.10 17.29 18.31
C GLU A 185 10.84 17.96 16.95
N ILE A 186 9.94 18.93 16.91
CA ILE A 186 9.71 19.77 15.73
C ILE A 186 10.46 21.08 15.97
N THR A 187 11.78 21.07 15.83
CA THR A 187 12.52 22.31 15.62
C THR A 187 12.13 22.85 14.26
N LEU A 188 11.42 23.95 14.28
CA LEU A 188 11.16 24.80 13.12
C LEU A 188 12.46 25.59 12.84
N ASP A 189 13.35 24.99 12.03
CA ASP A 189 14.44 25.72 11.38
C ASP A 189 14.09 25.97 9.92
#